data_fd5775c28b185c0feb59dd41aac5fb8f
#
_entry.id   fd5775c28b185c0feb59dd41aac5fb8f
#
_cell.length_a   1.000
_cell.length_b   1.000
_cell.length_c   1.000
_cell.angle_alpha   90.00
_cell.angle_beta   90.00
_cell.angle_gamma   90.00
#
_symmetry.space_group_name_H-M   'P 1'
#
loop_
_entity.id
_entity.type
_entity.pdbx_description
1 polymer ?
#
loop_
_entity_poly.entity_id
_entity_poly.type
_entity_poly.pdbx_seq_one_letter_code
_entity_poly.pdbx_strand_id
1 'polypeptide(L)'
;LYYYTNDKPLQVLKPGHPYNSKISLDGTKLPAGHPEGIFDAMGNIYRGVARAIRGEKNEKGEFPTIEEGVRGMDFIEKAVKSNENGNIWLELE
;
A
#
# COMPACT_ATOMS: atom_id res chain seq x y z
N LEU A 1 -11.92 -7.41 -1.54
CA LEU A 1 -12.06 -6.24 -2.42
C LEU A 1 -13.12 -6.51 -3.47
N TYR A 2 -14.06 -5.59 -3.63
CA TYR A 2 -15.00 -5.55 -4.75
C TYR A 2 -14.49 -4.50 -5.74
N TYR A 3 -14.32 -4.89 -6.99
CA TYR A 3 -13.84 -4.00 -8.04
C TYR A 3 -14.87 -3.93 -9.16
N TYR A 4 -15.31 -2.72 -9.48
CA TYR A 4 -16.31 -2.44 -10.49
C TYR A 4 -15.85 -1.33 -11.42
N THR A 5 -16.03 -1.54 -12.71
CA THR A 5 -15.90 -0.51 -13.75
C THR A 5 -17.12 -0.59 -14.67
N ASN A 6 -17.48 0.52 -15.33
CA ASN A 6 -18.69 0.60 -16.16
C ASN A 6 -18.69 -0.37 -17.36
N ASP A 7 -17.50 -0.81 -17.79
CA ASP A 7 -17.28 -1.67 -18.96
C ASP A 7 -17.09 -3.15 -18.60
N LYS A 8 -17.09 -3.52 -17.32
CA LYS A 8 -16.83 -4.90 -16.86
C LYS A 8 -17.78 -5.34 -15.76
N PRO A 9 -18.05 -6.64 -15.66
CA PRO A 9 -18.81 -7.17 -14.56
C PRO A 9 -18.07 -6.97 -13.21
N LEU A 10 -18.84 -6.93 -12.12
CA LEU A 10 -18.30 -6.89 -10.77
C LEU A 10 -17.32 -8.04 -10.52
N GLN A 11 -16.12 -7.69 -10.09
CA GLN A 11 -15.09 -8.65 -9.69
C GLN A 11 -14.96 -8.69 -8.17
N VAL A 12 -14.84 -9.90 -7.64
CA VAL A 12 -14.60 -10.14 -6.21
C VAL A 12 -13.20 -10.72 -6.06
N LEU A 13 -12.29 -9.90 -5.50
CA LEU A 13 -10.90 -10.29 -5.27
C LEU A 13 -10.68 -10.64 -3.81
N LYS A 14 -10.20 -11.85 -3.56
CA LYS A 14 -9.91 -12.37 -2.20
C LYS A 14 -8.40 -12.55 -2.03
N PRO A 15 -7.84 -12.36 -0.81
CA PRO A 15 -6.42 -12.59 -0.56
C PRO A 15 -6.05 -14.06 -0.78
N GLY A 16 -4.80 -14.31 -1.11
CA GLY A 16 -4.23 -15.65 -1.24
C GLY A 16 -4.65 -16.47 -2.45
N HIS A 17 -5.49 -15.95 -3.34
CA HIS A 17 -5.91 -16.66 -4.55
C HIS A 17 -4.90 -16.51 -5.70
N PRO A 18 -4.76 -17.54 -6.58
CA PRO A 18 -3.75 -17.58 -7.64
C PRO A 18 -3.82 -16.43 -8.67
N TYR A 19 -4.97 -15.78 -8.81
CA TYR A 19 -5.12 -14.63 -9.71
C TYR A 19 -4.52 -13.33 -9.15
N ASN A 20 -4.10 -13.33 -7.88
CA ASN A 20 -3.43 -12.16 -7.28
C ASN A 20 -1.99 -12.04 -7.78
N SER A 21 -1.44 -10.83 -7.72
CA SER A 21 -0.04 -10.59 -8.07
C SER A 21 0.91 -11.36 -7.15
N LYS A 22 2.12 -11.65 -7.65
CA LYS A 22 3.14 -12.32 -6.85
C LYS A 22 3.44 -11.61 -5.53
N ILE A 23 3.52 -10.27 -5.54
CA ILE A 23 3.78 -9.48 -4.32
C ILE A 23 2.64 -9.64 -3.31
N SER A 24 1.38 -9.68 -3.77
CA SER A 24 0.22 -9.92 -2.91
C SER A 24 0.26 -11.32 -2.28
N LEU A 25 0.61 -12.34 -3.06
CA LEU A 25 0.74 -13.72 -2.58
C LEU A 25 1.89 -13.85 -1.57
N ASP A 26 3.04 -13.24 -1.83
CA ASP A 26 4.19 -13.21 -0.92
C ASP A 26 3.84 -12.49 0.41
N GLY A 27 2.94 -11.52 0.37
CA GLY A 27 2.43 -10.78 1.53
C GLY A 27 1.38 -11.52 2.35
N THR A 28 0.65 -12.45 1.73
CA THR A 28 -0.42 -13.21 2.40
C THR A 28 0.15 -14.36 3.23
N LYS A 29 -0.23 -14.45 4.51
CA LYS A 29 0.28 -15.45 5.48
C LYS A 29 -0.76 -16.49 5.86
N LEU A 30 -2.03 -16.15 5.79
CA LEU A 30 -3.12 -17.05 6.11
C LEU A 30 -3.64 -17.80 4.87
N PRO A 31 -4.38 -18.90 5.04
CA PRO A 31 -5.02 -19.59 3.92
C PRO A 31 -5.89 -18.67 3.06
N ALA A 32 -6.03 -19.02 1.79
CA ALA A 32 -6.77 -18.21 0.81
C ALA A 32 -8.17 -17.80 1.31
N GLY A 33 -8.46 -16.50 1.20
CA GLY A 33 -9.75 -15.93 1.60
C GLY A 33 -9.88 -15.56 3.08
N HIS A 34 -8.89 -15.88 3.93
CA HIS A 34 -8.89 -15.47 5.33
C HIS A 34 -8.51 -13.98 5.45
N PRO A 35 -9.15 -13.23 6.36
CA PRO A 35 -8.76 -11.85 6.63
C PRO A 35 -7.43 -11.82 7.40
N GLU A 36 -6.57 -10.86 7.06
CA GLU A 36 -5.32 -10.59 7.77
C GLU A 36 -5.39 -9.20 8.41
N GLY A 37 -4.75 -9.03 9.56
CA GLY A 37 -4.80 -7.83 10.36
C GLY A 37 -3.53 -6.98 10.31
N ILE A 38 -3.49 -5.98 11.18
CA ILE A 38 -2.37 -5.03 11.27
C ILE A 38 -1.04 -5.73 11.64
N PHE A 39 -1.07 -6.80 12.43
CA PHE A 39 0.13 -7.54 12.81
C PHE A 39 0.79 -8.21 11.60
N ASP A 40 -0.01 -8.81 10.72
CA ASP A 40 0.49 -9.41 9.48
C ASP A 40 1.05 -8.35 8.53
N ALA A 41 0.37 -7.20 8.43
CA ALA A 41 0.84 -6.06 7.63
C ALA A 41 2.18 -5.52 8.16
N MET A 42 2.29 -5.29 9.47
CA MET A 42 3.55 -4.85 10.08
C MET A 42 4.66 -5.89 9.93
N GLY A 43 4.33 -7.18 10.08
CA GLY A 43 5.28 -8.27 9.84
C GLY A 43 5.84 -8.26 8.42
N ASN A 44 5.04 -7.93 7.42
CA ASN A 44 5.49 -7.78 6.03
C ASN A 44 6.45 -6.60 5.86
N ILE A 45 6.17 -5.45 6.50
CA ILE A 45 7.06 -4.28 6.50
C ILE A 45 8.42 -4.64 7.11
N TYR A 46 8.43 -5.21 8.32
CA TYR A 46 9.68 -5.61 8.98
C TYR A 46 10.46 -6.65 8.18
N ARG A 47 9.78 -7.57 7.52
CA ARG A 47 10.44 -8.52 6.61
C ARG A 47 11.12 -7.80 5.46
N GLY A 48 10.45 -6.84 4.83
CA GLY A 48 11.02 -6.02 3.75
C GLY A 48 12.26 -5.26 4.21
N VAL A 49 12.20 -4.61 5.37
CA VAL A 49 13.35 -3.92 5.98
C VAL A 49 14.51 -4.88 6.26
N ALA A 50 14.24 -6.04 6.85
CA ALA A 50 15.28 -7.04 7.14
C ALA A 50 15.97 -7.55 5.86
N ARG A 51 15.22 -7.71 4.77
CA ARG A 51 15.77 -8.07 3.45
C ARG A 51 16.66 -6.96 2.90
N ALA A 52 16.23 -5.70 3.00
CA ALA A 52 17.03 -4.55 2.56
C ALA A 52 18.35 -4.44 3.35
N ILE A 53 18.33 -4.67 4.68
CA ILE A 53 19.55 -4.71 5.50
C ILE A 53 20.53 -5.81 5.02
N ARG A 54 20.02 -6.91 4.48
CA ARG A 54 20.84 -7.98 3.90
C ARG A 54 21.32 -7.70 2.48
N GLY A 55 21.03 -6.52 1.93
CA GLY A 55 21.46 -6.09 0.61
C GLY A 55 20.47 -6.40 -0.52
N GLU A 56 19.25 -6.87 -0.22
CA GLU A 56 18.21 -7.02 -1.22
C GLU A 56 17.59 -5.67 -1.55
N LYS A 57 17.30 -5.41 -2.83
CA LYS A 57 16.66 -4.16 -3.25
C LYS A 57 15.16 -4.17 -2.93
N ASN A 58 14.62 -3.04 -2.50
CA ASN A 58 13.19 -2.82 -2.27
C ASN A 58 12.43 -2.53 -3.59
N GLU A 59 12.70 -3.30 -4.63
CA GLU A 59 12.08 -3.10 -5.97
C GLU A 59 10.55 -3.32 -5.95
N LYS A 60 10.04 -4.02 -4.96
CA LYS A 60 8.63 -4.36 -4.83
C LYS A 60 7.85 -3.42 -3.92
N GLY A 61 8.49 -2.41 -3.34
CA GLY A 61 7.83 -1.51 -2.39
C GLY A 61 7.29 -2.23 -1.14
N GLU A 62 8.05 -3.14 -0.57
CA GLU A 62 7.64 -3.89 0.63
C GLU A 62 7.59 -3.02 1.89
N PHE A 63 8.25 -1.86 1.86
CA PHE A 63 8.17 -0.82 2.89
C PHE A 63 8.38 0.55 2.25
N PRO A 64 7.81 1.63 2.83
CA PRO A 64 7.96 2.98 2.29
C PRO A 64 9.41 3.48 2.41
N THR A 65 9.85 4.23 1.42
CA THR A 65 11.16 4.90 1.40
C THR A 65 11.10 6.26 2.09
N ILE A 66 12.25 6.91 2.25
CA ILE A 66 12.33 8.27 2.80
C ILE A 66 11.59 9.27 1.91
N GLU A 67 11.67 9.11 0.59
CA GLU A 67 10.98 9.94 -0.40
C GLU A 67 9.47 9.84 -0.26
N GLU A 68 8.95 8.63 -0.07
CA GLU A 68 7.52 8.41 0.18
C GLU A 68 7.08 9.00 1.53
N GLY A 69 7.97 8.97 2.53
CA GLY A 69 7.75 9.64 3.81
C GLY A 69 7.68 11.16 3.66
N VAL A 70 8.58 11.77 2.89
CA VAL A 70 8.56 13.22 2.58
C VAL A 70 7.27 13.60 1.86
N ARG A 71 6.85 12.84 0.85
CA ARG A 71 5.57 13.07 0.15
C ARG A 71 4.36 12.96 1.09
N GLY A 72 4.40 12.05 2.04
CA GLY A 72 3.36 11.92 3.08
C GLY A 72 3.26 13.17 3.95
N MET A 73 4.39 13.75 4.35
CA MET A 73 4.43 15.01 5.11
C MET A 73 3.95 16.20 4.27
N ASP A 74 4.40 16.31 3.01
CA ASP A 74 3.93 17.34 2.07
C ASP A 74 2.40 17.29 1.90
N PHE A 75 1.82 16.09 1.79
CA PHE A 75 0.37 15.92 1.73
C PHE A 75 -0.33 16.49 2.98
N ILE A 76 0.18 16.19 4.18
CA ILE A 76 -0.40 16.67 5.43
C ILE A 76 -0.36 18.21 5.48
N GLU A 77 0.79 18.81 5.20
CA GLU A 77 0.97 20.26 5.20
C GLU A 77 0.05 20.94 4.18
N LYS A 78 -0.03 20.41 2.97
CA LYS A 78 -0.88 20.95 1.91
C LYS A 78 -2.37 20.76 2.19
N ALA A 79 -2.77 19.69 2.85
CA ALA A 79 -4.16 19.50 3.28
C ALA A 79 -4.59 20.56 4.29
N VAL A 80 -3.75 20.86 5.28
CA VAL A 80 -3.99 21.94 6.25
C VAL A 80 -4.07 23.28 5.52
N LYS A 81 -3.09 23.59 4.68
CA LYS A 81 -3.03 24.85 3.91
C LYS A 81 -4.20 25.02 2.96
N SER A 82 -4.65 23.94 2.33
CA SER A 82 -5.86 23.95 1.49
C SER A 82 -7.09 24.38 2.32
N ASN A 83 -7.28 23.77 3.48
CA ASN A 83 -8.40 24.08 4.36
C ASN A 83 -8.36 25.55 4.84
N GLU A 84 -7.20 26.05 5.25
CA GLU A 84 -7.02 27.44 5.69
C GLU A 84 -7.29 28.49 4.60
N ASN A 85 -7.12 28.10 3.32
CA ASN A 85 -7.33 28.98 2.16
C ASN A 85 -8.65 28.72 1.40
N GLY A 86 -9.64 28.14 2.06
CA GLY A 86 -10.97 27.96 1.48
C GLY A 86 -11.10 26.71 0.59
N ASN A 87 -10.36 25.67 0.92
CA ASN A 87 -10.39 24.35 0.24
C ASN A 87 -9.94 24.42 -1.23
N ILE A 88 -8.87 25.15 -1.50
CA ILE A 88 -8.26 25.24 -2.82
C ILE A 88 -7.46 24.00 -3.17
N TRP A 89 -7.31 23.70 -4.46
CA TRP A 89 -6.39 22.66 -4.95
C TRP A 89 -4.94 23.13 -4.81
N LEU A 90 -4.09 22.25 -4.25
CA LEU A 90 -2.65 22.45 -4.14
C LEU A 90 -1.93 21.24 -4.76
N GLU A 91 -0.85 21.49 -5.50
CA GLU A 91 -0.02 20.43 -6.06
C GLU A 91 0.91 19.84 -5.01
N LEU A 92 1.10 18.52 -5.05
CA LEU A 92 2.12 17.81 -4.27
C LEU A 92 3.44 17.82 -5.04
N GLU A 93 4.55 18.03 -4.35
CA GLU A 93 5.92 17.99 -4.88
C GLU A 93 6.53 16.60 -4.84
#